data_0ae60ce3443597919565fe521402bba4
#
_entry.id   0ae60ce3443597919565fe521402bba4
#
_cell.length_a   1.000
_cell.length_b   1.000
_cell.length_c   1.000
_cell.angle_alpha   90.00
_cell.angle_beta   90.00
_cell.angle_gamma   90.00
#
_symmetry.space_group_name_H-M   'P 1'
#
loop_
_entity.id
_entity.type
_entity.pdbx_description
1 polymer ?
#
loop_
_entity_poly.entity_id
_entity_poly.type
_entity_poly.pdbx_seq_one_letter_code
_entity_poly.pdbx_strand_id
1 'polypeptide(L)'
;DACIIDASLAALDKYGTDWWTGYSFSWAGNMKARAFDGEGASKALHDFASSFCLRNGFHVNGDQSRTGKSKFTYRPFTLEGNMAFASGVQEMLLQSHTGVIHIFPAVPLDWFDIDFGGLRAMGAFLVDAHKRNGEVFHVEVTAEKGGLLRLKNPFKGEYKFVDGDKSRITEKNGIL
;
A
#
# COMPACT_ATOMS: atom_id res chain seq x y z
N ASP A 1 2.80 -0.14 -18.81
CA ASP A 1 1.64 -0.07 -19.69
C ASP A 1 0.38 -0.50 -18.91
N ALA A 2 -0.56 0.43 -18.69
CA ALA A 2 -1.74 0.21 -17.84
C ALA A 2 -2.57 -0.99 -18.33
N CYS A 3 -2.77 -1.15 -19.63
CA CYS A 3 -3.54 -2.27 -20.18
C CYS A 3 -2.95 -3.64 -19.83
N ILE A 4 -1.64 -3.75 -19.74
CA ILE A 4 -0.98 -5.01 -19.36
C ILE A 4 -1.21 -5.30 -17.87
N ILE A 5 -1.12 -4.27 -17.02
CA ILE A 5 -1.39 -4.38 -15.59
C ILE A 5 -2.83 -4.83 -15.36
N ASP A 6 -3.78 -4.14 -15.97
CA ASP A 6 -5.22 -4.44 -15.84
C ASP A 6 -5.55 -5.85 -16.33
N ALA A 7 -5.01 -6.25 -17.49
CA ALA A 7 -5.20 -7.59 -18.04
C ALA A 7 -4.57 -8.68 -17.14
N SER A 8 -3.41 -8.40 -16.52
CA SER A 8 -2.74 -9.33 -15.61
C SER A 8 -3.53 -9.52 -14.33
N LEU A 9 -4.06 -8.44 -13.74
CA LEU A 9 -4.90 -8.51 -12.53
C LEU A 9 -6.23 -9.21 -12.83
N ALA A 10 -6.88 -8.90 -13.96
CA ALA A 10 -8.10 -9.59 -14.38
C ALA A 10 -7.89 -11.08 -14.61
N ALA A 11 -6.74 -11.47 -15.19
CA ALA A 11 -6.39 -12.88 -15.35
C ALA A 11 -6.20 -13.57 -13.98
N LEU A 12 -5.51 -12.92 -13.04
CA LEU A 12 -5.32 -13.42 -11.69
C LEU A 12 -6.66 -13.64 -10.97
N ASP A 13 -7.56 -12.67 -11.02
CA ASP A 13 -8.89 -12.76 -10.42
C ASP A 13 -9.73 -13.88 -11.08
N LYS A 14 -9.60 -14.09 -12.40
CA LYS A 14 -10.29 -15.15 -13.14
C LYS A 14 -9.84 -16.56 -12.73
N TYR A 15 -8.56 -16.74 -12.42
CA TYR A 15 -8.04 -18.05 -11.94
C TYR A 15 -8.59 -18.42 -10.55
N GLY A 16 -9.03 -17.44 -9.77
CA GLY A 16 -9.54 -17.62 -8.42
C GLY A 16 -8.47 -18.03 -7.40
N THR A 17 -8.91 -18.24 -6.17
CA THR A 17 -8.01 -18.43 -5.02
C THR A 17 -7.91 -19.87 -4.52
N ASP A 18 -8.61 -20.81 -5.14
CA ASP A 18 -8.74 -22.20 -4.68
C ASP A 18 -7.42 -22.89 -4.31
N TRP A 19 -6.36 -22.56 -5.04
CA TRP A 19 -5.03 -23.16 -4.89
C TRP A 19 -3.97 -22.16 -4.38
N TRP A 20 -4.40 -21.06 -3.79
CA TRP A 20 -3.50 -20.09 -3.21
C TRP A 20 -3.08 -20.49 -1.80
N THR A 21 -1.82 -20.26 -1.48
CA THR A 21 -1.32 -20.26 -0.10
C THR A 21 -1.52 -18.87 0.52
N GLY A 22 -1.34 -18.76 1.83
CA GLY A 22 -1.44 -17.45 2.49
C GLY A 22 -0.51 -16.39 1.88
N TYR A 23 0.74 -16.77 1.53
CA TYR A 23 1.65 -15.84 0.84
C TYR A 23 1.05 -15.26 -0.45
N SER A 24 0.29 -16.05 -1.21
CA SER A 24 -0.34 -15.57 -2.46
C SER A 24 -1.29 -14.41 -2.23
N PHE A 25 -2.02 -14.41 -1.11
CA PHE A 25 -2.92 -13.31 -0.74
C PHE A 25 -2.13 -12.04 -0.38
N SER A 26 -1.07 -12.14 0.43
CA SER A 26 -0.20 -11.00 0.73
C SER A 26 0.47 -10.45 -0.52
N TRP A 27 0.94 -11.31 -1.41
CA TRP A 27 1.52 -10.93 -2.69
C TRP A 27 0.49 -10.22 -3.60
N ALA A 28 -0.74 -10.76 -3.71
CA ALA A 28 -1.81 -10.12 -4.46
C ALA A 28 -2.17 -8.74 -3.89
N GLY A 29 -2.16 -8.58 -2.55
CA GLY A 29 -2.32 -7.29 -1.90
C GLY A 29 -1.28 -6.26 -2.34
N ASN A 30 0.00 -6.65 -2.43
CA ASN A 30 1.06 -5.78 -2.96
C ASN A 30 0.84 -5.41 -4.44
N MET A 31 0.47 -6.39 -5.27
CA MET A 31 0.21 -6.13 -6.70
C MET A 31 -0.95 -5.17 -6.91
N LYS A 32 -2.05 -5.38 -6.19
CA LYS A 32 -3.23 -4.51 -6.26
C LYS A 32 -2.91 -3.11 -5.72
N ALA A 33 -2.17 -2.99 -4.61
CA ALA A 33 -1.71 -1.70 -4.11
C ALA A 33 -0.87 -0.94 -5.15
N ARG A 34 0.05 -1.62 -5.83
CA ARG A 34 0.85 -1.03 -6.91
C ARG A 34 0.06 -0.66 -8.16
N ALA A 35 -1.08 -1.26 -8.37
CA ALA A 35 -2.04 -0.88 -9.39
C ALA A 35 -3.03 0.20 -8.94
N PHE A 36 -2.87 0.76 -7.74
CA PHE A 36 -3.76 1.74 -7.12
C PHE A 36 -5.18 1.21 -6.83
N ASP A 37 -5.35 -0.11 -6.77
CA ASP A 37 -6.57 -0.78 -6.36
C ASP A 37 -6.58 -0.95 -4.82
N GLY A 38 -7.03 0.08 -4.11
CA GLY A 38 -7.07 0.09 -2.64
C GLY A 38 -8.06 -0.92 -2.05
N GLU A 39 -9.22 -1.06 -2.67
CA GLU A 39 -10.23 -2.04 -2.24
C GLU A 39 -9.73 -3.47 -2.39
N GLY A 40 -9.18 -3.79 -3.56
CA GLY A 40 -8.64 -5.11 -3.82
C GLY A 40 -7.42 -5.43 -2.97
N ALA A 41 -6.54 -4.45 -2.72
CA ALA A 41 -5.37 -4.59 -1.84
C ALA A 41 -5.82 -4.89 -0.40
N SER A 42 -6.70 -4.06 0.15
CA SER A 42 -7.25 -4.23 1.50
C SER A 42 -7.93 -5.58 1.66
N LYS A 43 -8.77 -5.98 0.70
CA LYS A 43 -9.44 -7.27 0.71
C LYS A 43 -8.46 -8.44 0.73
N ALA A 44 -7.44 -8.43 -0.13
CA ALA A 44 -6.46 -9.52 -0.19
C ALA A 44 -5.65 -9.63 1.12
N LEU A 45 -5.23 -8.49 1.68
CA LEU A 45 -4.51 -8.45 2.96
C LEU A 45 -5.42 -8.86 4.12
N HIS A 46 -6.69 -8.47 4.13
CA HIS A 46 -7.66 -8.92 5.11
C HIS A 46 -7.87 -10.44 5.05
N ASP A 47 -8.02 -11.00 3.84
CA ASP A 47 -8.16 -12.45 3.64
C ASP A 47 -6.93 -13.20 4.15
N PHE A 48 -5.71 -12.68 3.94
CA PHE A 48 -4.49 -13.22 4.54
C PHE A 48 -4.56 -13.21 6.07
N ALA A 49 -4.81 -12.06 6.68
CA ALA A 49 -4.77 -11.91 8.13
C ALA A 49 -5.84 -12.78 8.84
N SER A 50 -7.05 -12.84 8.26
CA SER A 50 -8.18 -13.55 8.85
C SER A 50 -8.15 -15.07 8.63
N SER A 51 -7.51 -15.53 7.54
CA SER A 51 -7.60 -16.94 7.13
C SER A 51 -6.29 -17.71 7.21
N PHE A 52 -5.16 -17.03 7.14
CA PHE A 52 -3.84 -17.67 7.08
C PHE A 52 -2.91 -17.29 8.23
N CYS A 53 -3.39 -16.54 9.22
CA CYS A 53 -2.64 -16.24 10.44
C CYS A 53 -3.23 -16.99 11.64
N LEU A 54 -2.35 -17.50 12.51
CA LEU A 54 -2.72 -18.07 13.78
C LEU A 54 -2.94 -16.95 14.83
N ARG A 55 -3.44 -17.32 16.02
CA ARG A 55 -3.69 -16.36 17.12
C ARG A 55 -2.45 -15.58 17.57
N ASN A 56 -1.27 -16.11 17.34
CA ASN A 56 0.00 -15.43 17.62
C ASN A 56 0.47 -14.51 16.47
N GLY A 57 -0.35 -14.34 15.42
CA GLY A 57 -0.05 -13.52 14.25
C GLY A 57 0.85 -14.20 13.21
N PHE A 58 1.35 -15.42 13.45
CA PHE A 58 2.20 -16.10 12.50
C PHE A 58 1.44 -16.72 11.34
N HIS A 59 1.96 -16.48 10.15
CA HIS A 59 1.47 -17.06 8.91
C HIS A 59 1.66 -18.57 8.85
N VAL A 60 0.64 -19.26 8.38
CA VAL A 60 0.69 -20.66 7.95
C VAL A 60 0.12 -20.78 6.54
N ASN A 61 0.65 -21.69 5.74
CA ASN A 61 0.34 -21.75 4.30
C ASN A 61 -1.12 -22.03 3.98
N GLY A 62 -1.80 -22.82 4.79
CA GLY A 62 -3.18 -23.25 4.52
C GLY A 62 -4.24 -22.40 5.20
N ASP A 63 -5.43 -22.38 4.65
CA ASP A 63 -6.62 -21.71 5.20
C ASP A 63 -7.00 -22.34 6.55
N GLN A 64 -6.98 -21.53 7.60
CA GLN A 64 -7.37 -21.89 8.97
C GLN A 64 -8.79 -21.44 9.33
N SER A 65 -9.39 -20.59 8.50
CA SER A 65 -10.71 -19.99 8.76
C SER A 65 -11.86 -20.96 8.54
N ARG A 66 -11.66 -22.01 7.75
CA ARG A 66 -12.70 -22.94 7.28
C ARG A 66 -13.77 -22.28 6.42
N THR A 67 -13.48 -21.10 5.86
CA THR A 67 -14.41 -20.38 4.97
C THR A 67 -14.22 -20.72 3.50
N GLY A 68 -13.26 -21.59 3.18
CA GLY A 68 -13.00 -22.03 1.81
C GLY A 68 -12.26 -20.99 0.96
N LYS A 69 -11.43 -20.16 1.57
CA LYS A 69 -10.59 -19.22 0.84
C LYS A 69 -9.57 -19.93 -0.04
N SER A 70 -9.12 -21.10 0.41
CA SER A 70 -8.25 -22.01 -0.32
C SER A 70 -8.59 -23.46 -0.02
N LYS A 71 -8.26 -24.35 -0.96
CA LYS A 71 -8.31 -25.81 -0.75
C LYS A 71 -7.13 -26.33 0.06
N PHE A 72 -6.05 -25.54 0.20
CA PHE A 72 -4.95 -25.86 1.10
C PHE A 72 -5.35 -25.56 2.54
N THR A 73 -5.19 -26.55 3.44
CA THR A 73 -5.53 -26.44 4.88
C THR A 73 -4.36 -26.82 5.79
N TYR A 74 -3.21 -27.18 5.22
CA TYR A 74 -2.02 -27.59 5.96
C TYR A 74 -1.32 -26.42 6.66
N ARG A 75 -0.52 -26.72 7.68
CA ARG A 75 -0.02 -25.74 8.65
C ARG A 75 1.49 -25.50 8.69
N PRO A 76 2.31 -25.71 7.63
CA PRO A 76 3.70 -25.30 7.74
C PRO A 76 3.79 -23.80 7.97
N PHE A 77 4.59 -23.41 8.94
CA PHE A 77 4.90 -22.02 9.22
C PHE A 77 5.83 -21.45 8.14
N THR A 78 5.53 -20.26 7.69
CA THR A 78 6.31 -19.53 6.69
C THR A 78 6.24 -18.03 6.96
N LEU A 79 7.38 -17.41 7.25
CA LEU A 79 7.43 -16.01 7.69
C LEU A 79 7.25 -14.99 6.56
N GLU A 80 7.58 -15.40 5.33
CA GLU A 80 7.52 -14.52 4.16
C GLU A 80 6.13 -13.90 3.92
N GLY A 81 5.05 -14.62 4.26
CA GLY A 81 3.70 -14.09 4.17
C GLY A 81 3.46 -12.89 5.09
N ASN A 82 4.01 -12.94 6.32
CA ASN A 82 3.94 -11.82 7.25
C ASN A 82 4.70 -10.59 6.74
N MET A 83 5.88 -10.80 6.16
CA MET A 83 6.68 -9.70 5.59
C MET A 83 6.00 -9.10 4.37
N ALA A 84 5.44 -9.93 3.49
CA ALA A 84 4.67 -9.48 2.34
C ALA A 84 3.39 -8.73 2.76
N PHE A 85 2.73 -9.15 3.85
CA PHE A 85 1.59 -8.41 4.42
C PHE A 85 2.01 -7.00 4.87
N ALA A 86 3.08 -6.89 5.66
CA ALA A 86 3.60 -5.60 6.11
C ALA A 86 3.98 -4.69 4.94
N SER A 87 4.65 -5.26 3.92
CA SER A 87 4.97 -4.55 2.68
C SER A 87 3.70 -4.06 1.96
N GLY A 88 2.67 -4.91 1.85
CA GLY A 88 1.41 -4.55 1.21
C GLY A 88 0.72 -3.37 1.90
N VAL A 89 0.67 -3.36 3.23
CA VAL A 89 0.14 -2.21 3.99
C VAL A 89 0.95 -0.94 3.70
N GLN A 90 2.29 -1.02 3.69
CA GLN A 90 3.12 0.13 3.36
C GLN A 90 2.88 0.63 1.93
N GLU A 91 2.76 -0.27 0.94
CA GLU A 91 2.45 0.10 -0.45
C GLU A 91 1.06 0.76 -0.60
N MET A 92 0.10 0.44 0.26
CA MET A 92 -1.18 1.15 0.30
C MET A 92 -1.03 2.59 0.80
N LEU A 93 -0.11 2.83 1.73
CA LEU A 93 0.08 4.12 2.40
C LEU A 93 1.04 5.05 1.66
N LEU A 94 2.16 4.51 1.13
CA LEU A 94 3.24 5.29 0.54
C LEU A 94 3.91 4.52 -0.61
N GLN A 95 3.99 5.12 -1.78
CA GLN A 95 4.75 4.59 -2.91
C GLN A 95 5.74 5.62 -3.45
N SER A 96 6.92 5.17 -3.87
CA SER A 96 7.96 6.04 -4.44
C SER A 96 8.79 5.36 -5.54
N HIS A 97 8.45 4.13 -5.92
CA HIS A 97 9.22 3.31 -6.86
C HIS A 97 9.29 3.87 -8.29
N THR A 98 8.39 4.78 -8.66
CA THR A 98 8.38 5.46 -9.96
C THR A 98 9.22 6.74 -9.99
N GLY A 99 9.88 7.09 -8.88
CA GLY A 99 10.60 8.35 -8.72
C GLY A 99 9.71 9.54 -8.35
N VAL A 100 8.42 9.30 -8.12
CA VAL A 100 7.45 10.23 -7.55
C VAL A 100 6.87 9.63 -6.29
N ILE A 101 6.82 10.41 -5.21
CA ILE A 101 6.17 9.98 -3.96
C ILE A 101 4.66 10.15 -4.09
N HIS A 102 3.93 9.09 -3.81
CA HIS A 102 2.47 9.06 -3.76
C HIS A 102 2.02 8.79 -2.32
N ILE A 103 1.20 9.68 -1.79
CA ILE A 103 0.61 9.59 -0.44
C ILE A 103 -0.77 8.95 -0.55
N PHE A 104 -1.03 7.91 0.25
CA PHE A 104 -2.27 7.13 0.27
C PHE A 104 -2.75 6.66 -1.12
N PRO A 105 -1.83 6.10 -1.96
CA PRO A 105 -2.15 5.80 -3.35
C PRO A 105 -3.18 4.69 -3.53
N ALA A 106 -3.31 3.79 -2.54
CA ALA A 106 -4.14 2.59 -2.66
C ALA A 106 -4.84 2.25 -1.33
N VAL A 107 -5.49 3.24 -0.74
CA VAL A 107 -6.32 3.03 0.46
C VAL A 107 -7.80 2.91 0.08
N PRO A 108 -8.59 2.07 0.79
CA PRO A 108 -10.03 1.97 0.58
C PRO A 108 -10.75 3.30 0.79
N LEU A 109 -11.89 3.46 0.15
CA LEU A 109 -12.68 4.68 0.23
C LEU A 109 -13.27 4.93 1.63
N ASP A 110 -13.51 3.88 2.39
CA ASP A 110 -14.04 3.94 3.76
C ASP A 110 -12.97 4.18 4.83
N TRP A 111 -11.68 4.22 4.45
CA TRP A 111 -10.61 4.64 5.35
C TRP A 111 -10.53 6.16 5.40
N PHE A 112 -11.45 6.77 6.14
CA PHE A 112 -11.58 8.23 6.23
C PHE A 112 -10.44 8.89 7.00
N ASP A 113 -9.97 8.24 8.07
CA ASP A 113 -8.96 8.76 8.97
C ASP A 113 -7.76 7.82 8.99
N ILE A 114 -6.61 8.31 8.55
CA ILE A 114 -5.37 7.54 8.45
C ILE A 114 -4.21 8.43 8.85
N ASP A 115 -3.31 7.88 9.66
CA ASP A 115 -2.04 8.50 9.99
C ASP A 115 -0.89 7.52 9.74
N PHE A 116 0.19 8.01 9.22
CA PHE A 116 1.47 7.34 9.31
C PHE A 116 2.61 8.33 9.55
N GLY A 117 3.67 7.86 10.23
CA GLY A 117 4.86 8.66 10.51
C GLY A 117 6.14 7.88 10.23
N GLY A 118 7.15 8.57 9.71
CA GLY A 118 8.49 8.04 9.50
C GLY A 118 8.58 6.96 8.43
N LEU A 119 7.63 6.85 7.49
CA LEU A 119 7.77 5.90 6.38
C LEU A 119 8.85 6.39 5.40
N ARG A 120 9.70 5.45 5.01
CA ARG A 120 10.83 5.75 4.14
C ARG A 120 10.47 5.65 2.67
N ALA A 121 10.70 6.74 1.94
CA ALA A 121 10.62 6.79 0.48
C ALA A 121 12.01 6.73 -0.17
N MET A 122 12.05 6.41 -1.46
CA MET A 122 13.29 6.42 -2.24
C MET A 122 13.92 7.82 -2.26
N GLY A 123 15.25 7.89 -2.26
CA GLY A 123 16.00 9.15 -2.20
C GLY A 123 16.31 9.61 -0.77
N ALA A 124 16.15 8.73 0.23
CA ALA A 124 16.36 9.02 1.66
C ALA A 124 15.42 10.11 2.20
N PHE A 125 14.16 10.05 1.82
CA PHE A 125 13.10 10.88 2.38
C PHE A 125 12.34 10.10 3.45
N LEU A 126 12.08 10.72 4.60
CA LEU A 126 11.12 10.27 5.60
C LEU A 126 9.84 11.05 5.42
N VAL A 127 8.72 10.37 5.45
CA VAL A 127 7.41 10.95 5.16
C VAL A 127 6.46 10.67 6.31
N ASP A 128 5.78 11.73 6.74
CA ASP A 128 4.64 11.69 7.64
C ASP A 128 3.43 12.24 6.91
N ALA A 129 2.28 11.61 7.07
CA ALA A 129 1.06 12.09 6.42
C ALA A 129 -0.18 11.79 7.24
N HIS A 130 -1.13 12.72 7.18
CA HIS A 130 -2.37 12.66 7.92
C HIS A 130 -3.57 12.92 7.01
N LYS A 131 -4.55 12.03 7.07
CA LYS A 131 -5.82 12.09 6.37
C LYS A 131 -6.96 12.12 7.39
N ARG A 132 -7.93 13.01 7.21
CA ARG A 132 -9.14 13.09 8.03
C ARG A 132 -10.35 13.35 7.14
N ASN A 133 -11.48 12.74 7.48
CA ASN A 133 -12.71 12.85 6.70
C ASN A 133 -12.51 12.58 5.19
N GLY A 134 -11.60 11.67 4.85
CA GLY A 134 -11.31 11.31 3.47
C GLY A 134 -10.37 12.27 2.71
N GLU A 135 -9.82 13.28 3.37
CA GLU A 135 -8.93 14.28 2.75
C GLU A 135 -7.58 14.38 3.47
N VAL A 136 -6.52 14.47 2.68
CA VAL A 136 -5.17 14.72 3.20
C VAL A 136 -5.09 16.18 3.64
N PHE A 137 -4.73 16.42 4.89
CA PHE A 137 -4.63 17.78 5.43
C PHE A 137 -3.21 18.16 5.86
N HIS A 138 -2.33 17.19 6.06
CA HIS A 138 -0.94 17.43 6.43
C HIS A 138 -0.01 16.39 5.82
N VAL A 139 1.12 16.86 5.30
CA VAL A 139 2.24 16.03 4.86
C VAL A 139 3.53 16.71 5.27
N GLU A 140 4.41 15.97 5.92
CA GLU A 140 5.76 16.38 6.24
C GLU A 140 6.76 15.46 5.53
N VAL A 141 7.80 16.05 4.93
CA VAL A 141 8.87 15.29 4.27
C VAL A 141 10.22 15.78 4.78
N THR A 142 10.94 14.91 5.45
CA THR A 142 12.31 15.14 5.90
C THR A 142 13.30 14.55 4.88
N ALA A 143 14.15 15.40 4.31
CA ALA A 143 15.20 14.98 3.38
C ALA A 143 16.50 14.69 4.16
N GLU A 144 16.79 13.43 4.45
CA GLU A 144 18.00 13.05 5.23
C GLU A 144 19.31 13.25 4.47
N LYS A 145 19.27 13.19 3.15
CA LYS A 145 20.46 13.33 2.27
C LYS A 145 20.36 14.51 1.32
N GLY A 146 19.27 15.28 1.38
CA GLY A 146 18.95 16.27 0.35
C GLY A 146 18.56 15.61 -0.98
N GLY A 147 18.48 16.41 -2.03
CA GLY A 147 18.15 15.93 -3.37
C GLY A 147 16.81 16.45 -3.89
N LEU A 148 16.46 16.03 -5.11
CA LEU A 148 15.22 16.44 -5.74
C LEU A 148 14.06 15.57 -5.21
N LEU A 149 13.14 16.22 -4.50
CA LEU A 149 11.86 15.63 -4.12
C LEU A 149 10.86 15.80 -5.27
N ARG A 150 10.12 14.76 -5.57
CA ARG A 150 8.93 14.81 -6.43
C ARG A 150 7.77 14.18 -5.67
N LEU A 151 6.78 14.99 -5.36
CA LEU A 151 5.59 14.57 -4.62
C LEU A 151 4.36 14.76 -5.49
N LYS A 152 3.58 13.71 -5.73
CA LYS A 152 2.24 13.86 -6.30
C LYS A 152 1.39 14.65 -5.33
N ASN A 153 0.87 15.81 -5.75
CA ASN A 153 0.06 16.67 -4.89
C ASN A 153 -1.12 15.84 -4.32
N PRO A 154 -1.18 15.60 -2.99
CA PRO A 154 -2.22 14.79 -2.39
C PRO A 154 -3.44 15.62 -1.95
N PHE A 155 -3.35 16.95 -2.00
CA PHE A 155 -4.39 17.84 -1.51
C PHE A 155 -5.45 18.10 -2.58
N LYS A 156 -6.72 18.12 -2.19
CA LYS A 156 -7.85 18.39 -3.08
C LYS A 156 -8.11 19.88 -3.28
N GLY A 157 -7.69 20.73 -2.33
CA GLY A 157 -7.93 22.17 -2.33
C GLY A 157 -6.64 22.97 -2.27
N GLU A 158 -6.77 24.22 -1.85
CA GLU A 158 -5.62 25.10 -1.60
C GLU A 158 -4.77 24.55 -0.48
N TYR A 159 -3.46 24.61 -0.63
CA TYR A 159 -2.48 24.22 0.38
C TYR A 159 -1.43 25.29 0.58
N LYS A 160 -0.74 25.26 1.68
CA LYS A 160 0.34 26.17 1.99
C LYS A 160 1.57 25.42 2.50
N PHE A 161 2.73 25.89 2.11
CA PHE A 161 3.98 25.45 2.72
C PHE A 161 4.16 26.16 4.07
N VAL A 162 4.40 25.37 5.10
CA VAL A 162 4.60 25.88 6.47
C VAL A 162 6.07 26.12 6.74
N ASP A 163 6.94 25.27 6.22
CA ASP A 163 8.39 25.32 6.40
C ASP A 163 9.12 25.07 5.08
N GLY A 164 10.40 25.47 5.02
CA GLY A 164 11.24 25.34 3.83
C GLY A 164 11.27 26.57 2.93
N ASP A 165 12.16 26.52 1.94
CA ASP A 165 12.37 27.60 0.97
C ASP A 165 11.39 27.48 -0.21
N LYS A 166 10.32 28.25 -0.15
CA LYS A 166 9.26 28.26 -1.20
C LYS A 166 9.79 28.58 -2.60
N SER A 167 10.90 29.28 -2.74
CA SER A 167 11.48 29.64 -4.04
C SER A 167 11.98 28.43 -4.82
N ARG A 168 12.16 27.29 -4.13
CA ARG A 168 12.65 26.02 -4.68
C ARG A 168 11.53 25.06 -5.06
N ILE A 169 10.27 25.44 -4.80
CA ILE A 169 9.13 24.58 -5.02
C ILE A 169 8.43 25.01 -6.31
N THR A 170 8.20 24.04 -7.18
CA THR A 170 7.44 24.24 -8.42
C THR A 170 6.40 23.16 -8.56
N GLU A 171 5.20 23.52 -8.98
CA GLU A 171 4.17 22.56 -9.31
C GLU A 171 3.98 22.45 -10.81
N LYS A 172 4.07 21.22 -11.35
CA LYS A 172 3.80 20.93 -12.75
C LYS A 172 3.04 19.61 -12.89
N ASN A 173 1.89 19.65 -13.55
CA ASN A 173 1.04 18.47 -13.77
C ASN A 173 0.63 17.77 -12.46
N GLY A 174 0.39 18.54 -11.39
CA GLY A 174 0.06 18.01 -10.06
C GLY A 174 1.20 17.27 -9.37
N ILE A 175 2.44 17.57 -9.73
CA ILE A 175 3.66 17.12 -9.04
C ILE A 175 4.37 18.36 -8.50
N LEU A 176 4.65 18.34 -7.20
CA LEU A 176 5.44 19.30 -6.43
C LEU A 176 6.89 18.92 -6.46
#